data_6d916311f2162ed69dbcb40b9e8f0723
#
_entry.id   6d916311f2162ed69dbcb40b9e8f0723
#
_cell.length_a   1.000
_cell.length_b   1.000
_cell.length_c   1.000
_cell.angle_alpha   90.00
_cell.angle_beta   90.00
_cell.angle_gamma   90.00
#
_symmetry.space_group_name_H-M   'P 1'
#
loop_
_entity.id
_entity.type
_entity.pdbx_description
1 polymer ?
#
loop_
_entity_poly.entity_id
_entity_poly.type
_entity_poly.pdbx_seq_one_letter_code
_entity_poly.pdbx_strand_id
1 'polypeptide(L)'
;MTLRVGIVAAEPSGDVLGAGLIRALRAARPDIEFEGIGGPRMIAAGCVSRFPMETLSVMGLVEVLRHLRELLAIRRALLDHWRVERPHLYVGVDAPDFNLTLERRLRQLGVPTVHYVSPTVWAWRPGRVKTLRAAADLVLSIFPFEGDFLAAHGVAARYVGHPLADEIRPVADPAPVRARLGLPTGGPVLAVLPGSRLSEIGAIGPSFIGAARLIAARYPGLRLVTPLVNAATRERFAALRAELAPDLDWLFVDSAAQDALPAADVVLTASGTATLEALLVGRPMVVGYRVHALTYWTARLLRLVQVRHIAMANLLAGEGLAPELVQGECTAEKLAAAVAGFLDAPQRCAEIGRRYGELAARLRRDTSREAAAAVLSLIEASRGD
;
A
#
# COMPACT_ATOMS: atom_id res chain seq x y z
N MET A 1 -30.95 -14.54 -14.98
CA MET A 1 -29.78 -15.42 -15.19
C MET A 1 -28.74 -14.98 -14.20
N THR A 2 -28.32 -15.84 -13.28
CA THR A 2 -27.33 -15.53 -12.22
C THR A 2 -26.01 -15.12 -12.85
N LEU A 3 -25.45 -14.01 -12.43
CA LEU A 3 -24.18 -13.50 -12.91
C LEU A 3 -23.04 -14.11 -12.06
N ARG A 4 -22.14 -14.88 -12.65
CA ARG A 4 -21.00 -15.50 -11.99
C ARG A 4 -19.73 -14.71 -12.24
N VAL A 5 -19.02 -14.32 -11.17
CA VAL A 5 -17.77 -13.57 -11.21
C VAL A 5 -16.67 -14.39 -10.58
N GLY A 6 -15.62 -14.70 -11.35
CA GLY A 6 -14.38 -15.24 -10.83
C GLY A 6 -13.57 -14.13 -10.18
N ILE A 7 -13.06 -14.33 -8.94
CA ILE A 7 -12.25 -13.31 -8.24
C ILE A 7 -11.12 -13.93 -7.45
N VAL A 8 -9.91 -13.37 -7.57
CA VAL A 8 -8.73 -13.87 -6.85
C VAL A 8 -7.97 -12.73 -6.20
N ALA A 9 -7.81 -12.84 -4.88
CA ALA A 9 -6.89 -12.04 -4.07
C ALA A 9 -5.85 -12.94 -3.40
N ALA A 10 -4.61 -12.49 -3.28
CA ALA A 10 -3.50 -13.28 -2.76
C ALA A 10 -2.96 -12.79 -1.41
N GLU A 11 -3.36 -11.60 -0.97
CA GLU A 11 -2.83 -10.95 0.23
C GLU A 11 -3.95 -10.29 1.04
N PRO A 12 -3.74 -10.02 2.34
CA PRO A 12 -4.74 -9.36 3.19
C PRO A 12 -5.23 -8.01 2.65
N SER A 13 -4.36 -7.23 2.00
CA SER A 13 -4.73 -5.98 1.32
C SER A 13 -5.71 -6.22 0.17
N GLY A 14 -5.46 -7.24 -0.64
CA GLY A 14 -6.35 -7.67 -1.71
C GLY A 14 -7.68 -8.21 -1.20
N ASP A 15 -7.68 -8.91 -0.05
CA ASP A 15 -8.91 -9.40 0.60
C ASP A 15 -9.82 -8.25 1.05
N VAL A 16 -9.25 -7.16 1.57
CA VAL A 16 -10.02 -5.95 1.90
C VAL A 16 -10.67 -5.34 0.67
N LEU A 17 -9.89 -5.16 -0.41
CA LEU A 17 -10.36 -4.60 -1.68
C LEU A 17 -11.42 -5.47 -2.34
N GLY A 18 -11.15 -6.78 -2.43
CA GLY A 18 -12.08 -7.75 -3.01
C GLY A 18 -13.39 -7.80 -2.25
N ALA A 19 -13.35 -7.79 -0.92
CA ALA A 19 -14.55 -7.76 -0.08
C ALA A 19 -15.37 -6.48 -0.26
N GLY A 20 -14.70 -5.32 -0.39
CA GLY A 20 -15.37 -4.05 -0.72
C GLY A 20 -16.08 -4.10 -2.07
N LEU A 21 -15.38 -4.59 -3.09
CA LEU A 21 -15.96 -4.76 -4.44
C LEU A 21 -17.15 -5.72 -4.45
N ILE A 22 -17.04 -6.88 -3.77
CA ILE A 22 -18.13 -7.86 -3.67
C ILE A 22 -19.37 -7.25 -3.05
N ARG A 23 -19.22 -6.54 -1.92
CA ARG A 23 -20.34 -5.85 -1.25
C ARG A 23 -20.99 -4.81 -2.14
N ALA A 24 -20.20 -4.00 -2.84
CA ALA A 24 -20.71 -2.95 -3.73
C ALA A 24 -21.43 -3.54 -4.95
N LEU A 25 -20.89 -4.60 -5.55
CA LEU A 25 -21.53 -5.31 -6.67
C LEU A 25 -22.83 -5.96 -6.23
N ARG A 26 -22.89 -6.61 -5.07
CA ARG A 26 -24.14 -7.21 -4.54
C ARG A 26 -25.18 -6.17 -4.16
N ALA A 27 -24.77 -5.01 -3.69
CA ALA A 27 -25.71 -3.92 -3.42
C ALA A 27 -26.37 -3.40 -4.72
N ALA A 28 -25.63 -3.39 -5.82
CA ALA A 28 -26.16 -2.98 -7.12
C ALA A 28 -26.92 -4.12 -7.83
N ARG A 29 -26.47 -5.38 -7.67
CA ARG A 29 -27.05 -6.58 -8.28
C ARG A 29 -27.00 -7.77 -7.31
N PRO A 30 -28.08 -8.04 -6.57
CA PRO A 30 -28.13 -9.12 -5.58
C PRO A 30 -27.96 -10.54 -6.12
N ASP A 31 -28.18 -10.75 -7.43
CA ASP A 31 -28.09 -12.04 -8.12
C ASP A 31 -26.66 -12.43 -8.54
N ILE A 32 -25.62 -11.67 -8.11
CA ILE A 32 -24.23 -11.99 -8.44
C ILE A 32 -23.66 -13.03 -7.47
N GLU A 33 -23.04 -14.06 -8.03
CA GLU A 33 -22.27 -15.07 -7.32
C GLU A 33 -20.77 -14.87 -7.55
N PHE A 34 -19.98 -15.09 -6.48
CA PHE A 34 -18.53 -14.92 -6.51
C PHE A 34 -17.83 -16.21 -6.10
N GLU A 35 -16.86 -16.64 -6.91
CA GLU A 35 -15.99 -17.76 -6.60
C GLU A 35 -14.53 -17.50 -6.99
N GLY A 36 -13.60 -18.16 -6.32
CA GLY A 36 -12.19 -18.06 -6.67
C GLY A 36 -11.27 -18.28 -5.48
N ILE A 37 -10.45 -17.28 -5.14
CA ILE A 37 -9.61 -17.30 -3.94
C ILE A 37 -9.74 -15.96 -3.22
N GLY A 38 -10.10 -16.02 -1.95
CA GLY A 38 -10.21 -14.85 -1.08
C GLY A 38 -9.97 -15.22 0.37
N GLY A 39 -9.65 -14.21 1.16
CA GLY A 39 -9.48 -14.33 2.59
C GLY A 39 -10.79 -14.22 3.36
N PRO A 40 -10.70 -14.13 4.70
CA PRO A 40 -11.88 -14.11 5.58
C PRO A 40 -12.88 -13.01 5.25
N ARG A 41 -12.41 -11.83 4.78
CA ARG A 41 -13.27 -10.68 4.47
C ARG A 41 -14.08 -10.90 3.18
N MET A 42 -13.46 -11.45 2.14
CA MET A 42 -14.15 -11.81 0.89
C MET A 42 -15.15 -12.95 1.13
N ILE A 43 -14.78 -13.96 1.93
CA ILE A 43 -15.67 -15.06 2.31
C ILE A 43 -16.89 -14.51 3.08
N ALA A 44 -16.66 -13.64 4.06
CA ALA A 44 -17.74 -12.97 4.80
C ALA A 44 -18.63 -12.08 3.90
N ALA A 45 -18.08 -11.53 2.81
CA ALA A 45 -18.83 -10.79 1.79
C ALA A 45 -19.60 -11.70 0.81
N GLY A 46 -19.39 -13.04 0.88
CA GLY A 46 -20.10 -14.06 0.12
C GLY A 46 -19.33 -14.62 -1.08
N CYS A 47 -18.00 -14.58 -1.06
CA CYS A 47 -17.15 -15.29 -2.01
C CYS A 47 -16.98 -16.75 -1.58
N VAL A 48 -17.13 -17.66 -2.53
CA VAL A 48 -16.76 -19.08 -2.34
C VAL A 48 -15.29 -19.24 -2.66
N SER A 49 -14.45 -19.35 -1.61
CA SER A 49 -13.02 -19.58 -1.79
C SER A 49 -12.71 -21.05 -2.01
N ARG A 50 -12.06 -21.39 -3.13
CA ARG A 50 -11.71 -22.77 -3.52
C ARG A 50 -10.38 -23.24 -2.93
N PHE A 51 -9.50 -22.30 -2.58
CA PHE A 51 -8.20 -22.54 -1.98
C PHE A 51 -7.95 -21.53 -0.86
N PRO A 52 -7.13 -21.88 0.16
CA PRO A 52 -6.71 -20.91 1.17
C PRO A 52 -5.91 -19.77 0.53
N MET A 53 -6.23 -18.52 0.85
CA MET A 53 -5.52 -17.35 0.34
C MET A 53 -4.05 -17.34 0.77
N GLU A 54 -3.77 -17.85 1.96
CA GLU A 54 -2.44 -17.92 2.56
C GLU A 54 -1.45 -18.68 1.68
N THR A 55 -1.92 -19.66 0.91
CA THR A 55 -1.09 -20.41 -0.06
C THR A 55 -0.51 -19.52 -1.16
N LEU A 56 -1.18 -18.40 -1.47
CA LEU A 56 -0.72 -17.41 -2.48
C LEU A 56 0.15 -16.31 -1.85
N SER A 57 0.08 -16.11 -0.53
CA SER A 57 0.77 -15.03 0.21
C SER A 57 2.26 -15.33 0.45
N VAL A 58 2.94 -15.93 -0.52
CA VAL A 58 4.35 -16.31 -0.38
C VAL A 58 5.24 -15.12 -0.73
N MET A 59 6.01 -14.63 0.26
CA MET A 59 6.93 -13.50 0.09
C MET A 59 8.39 -13.93 0.05
N GLY A 60 9.11 -13.44 -0.96
CA GLY A 60 10.55 -13.67 -1.11
C GLY A 60 10.90 -14.73 -2.15
N LEU A 61 12.03 -14.49 -2.85
CA LEU A 61 12.44 -15.32 -4.00
C LEU A 61 12.61 -16.80 -3.64
N VAL A 62 13.16 -17.09 -2.47
CA VAL A 62 13.42 -18.48 -1.99
C VAL A 62 12.11 -19.18 -1.65
N GLU A 63 11.20 -18.49 -0.99
CA GLU A 63 9.88 -19.02 -0.62
C GLU A 63 9.01 -19.26 -1.85
N VAL A 64 8.99 -18.31 -2.78
CA VAL A 64 8.30 -18.46 -4.07
C VAL A 64 8.82 -19.67 -4.84
N LEU A 65 10.13 -19.92 -4.86
CA LEU A 65 10.70 -21.08 -5.54
C LEU A 65 10.29 -22.43 -4.86
N ARG A 66 10.16 -22.44 -3.53
CA ARG A 66 9.69 -23.64 -2.79
C ARG A 66 8.24 -23.96 -3.11
N HIS A 67 7.37 -22.95 -3.18
CA HIS A 67 5.93 -23.12 -3.40
C HIS A 67 5.51 -22.99 -4.88
N LEU A 68 6.48 -22.79 -5.79
CA LEU A 68 6.18 -22.56 -7.21
C LEU A 68 5.31 -23.66 -7.83
N ARG A 69 5.58 -24.94 -7.51
CA ARG A 69 4.79 -26.07 -8.01
C ARG A 69 3.34 -26.02 -7.53
N GLU A 70 3.14 -25.65 -6.29
CA GLU A 70 1.82 -25.52 -5.67
C GLU A 70 1.05 -24.33 -6.27
N LEU A 71 1.68 -23.16 -6.41
CA LEU A 71 1.10 -22.01 -7.07
C LEU A 71 0.68 -22.30 -8.51
N LEU A 72 1.52 -23.04 -9.25
CA LEU A 72 1.21 -23.45 -10.62
C LEU A 72 0.05 -24.45 -10.66
N ALA A 73 -0.01 -25.39 -9.70
CA ALA A 73 -1.09 -26.37 -9.60
C ALA A 73 -2.43 -25.70 -9.28
N ILE A 74 -2.47 -24.77 -8.31
CA ILE A 74 -3.68 -23.99 -7.97
C ILE A 74 -4.16 -23.19 -9.19
N ARG A 75 -3.26 -22.47 -9.88
CA ARG A 75 -3.60 -21.70 -11.07
C ARG A 75 -4.16 -22.59 -12.20
N ARG A 76 -3.59 -23.79 -12.38
CA ARG A 76 -4.07 -24.78 -13.34
C ARG A 76 -5.46 -25.28 -12.95
N ALA A 77 -5.67 -25.66 -11.70
CA ALA A 77 -6.96 -26.13 -11.21
C ALA A 77 -8.08 -25.08 -11.39
N LEU A 78 -7.81 -23.79 -11.11
CA LEU A 78 -8.75 -22.70 -11.39
C LEU A 78 -9.06 -22.58 -12.89
N LEU A 79 -8.04 -22.64 -13.75
CA LEU A 79 -8.24 -22.56 -15.21
C LEU A 79 -9.05 -23.74 -15.73
N ASP A 80 -8.77 -24.96 -15.26
CA ASP A 80 -9.49 -26.16 -15.70
C ASP A 80 -10.95 -26.13 -15.22
N HIS A 81 -11.20 -25.64 -13.99
CA HIS A 81 -12.54 -25.41 -13.51
C HIS A 81 -13.30 -24.37 -14.37
N TRP A 82 -12.71 -23.20 -14.61
CA TRP A 82 -13.34 -22.11 -15.36
C TRP A 82 -13.36 -22.32 -16.89
N ARG A 83 -12.74 -23.35 -17.41
CA ARG A 83 -12.98 -23.82 -18.78
C ARG A 83 -14.35 -24.50 -18.92
N VAL A 84 -14.80 -25.18 -17.86
CA VAL A 84 -16.10 -25.85 -17.81
C VAL A 84 -17.17 -24.90 -17.30
N GLU A 85 -16.93 -24.31 -16.13
CA GLU A 85 -17.85 -23.41 -15.43
C GLU A 85 -17.44 -21.95 -15.69
N ARG A 86 -17.57 -21.49 -16.95
CA ARG A 86 -17.10 -20.15 -17.33
C ARG A 86 -17.76 -19.04 -16.52
N PRO A 87 -16.98 -18.17 -15.84
CA PRO A 87 -17.52 -16.96 -15.25
C PRO A 87 -17.88 -15.95 -16.36
N HIS A 88 -18.82 -15.05 -16.07
CA HIS A 88 -19.19 -13.97 -16.97
C HIS A 88 -18.16 -12.83 -16.97
N LEU A 89 -17.33 -12.77 -15.92
CA LEU A 89 -16.22 -11.84 -15.76
C LEU A 89 -15.23 -12.40 -14.74
N TYR A 90 -13.95 -12.07 -14.90
CA TYR A 90 -12.90 -12.37 -13.94
C TYR A 90 -12.26 -11.08 -13.40
N VAL A 91 -12.01 -11.04 -12.08
CA VAL A 91 -11.30 -9.94 -11.40
C VAL A 91 -10.07 -10.48 -10.69
N GLY A 92 -8.89 -10.09 -11.14
CA GLY A 92 -7.65 -10.29 -10.39
C GLY A 92 -7.38 -9.09 -9.49
N VAL A 93 -7.35 -9.30 -8.17
CA VAL A 93 -7.08 -8.25 -7.20
C VAL A 93 -5.61 -8.29 -6.82
N ASP A 94 -4.85 -7.28 -7.28
CA ASP A 94 -3.40 -7.18 -7.05
C ASP A 94 -2.64 -8.46 -7.47
N ALA A 95 -1.53 -8.82 -6.81
CA ALA A 95 -0.75 -10.03 -7.07
C ALA A 95 -0.50 -10.31 -8.56
N PRO A 96 0.12 -9.39 -9.30
CA PRO A 96 0.21 -9.44 -10.76
C PRO A 96 0.95 -10.67 -11.29
N ASP A 97 1.88 -11.25 -10.52
CA ASP A 97 2.62 -12.45 -10.94
C ASP A 97 1.72 -13.70 -10.98
N PHE A 98 0.67 -13.75 -10.17
CA PHE A 98 -0.35 -14.79 -10.23
C PHE A 98 -1.47 -14.44 -11.19
N ASN A 99 -2.09 -13.28 -11.01
CA ASN A 99 -3.33 -12.88 -11.69
C ASN A 99 -3.15 -12.59 -13.18
N LEU A 100 -2.11 -11.88 -13.63
CA LEU A 100 -1.95 -11.53 -15.05
C LEU A 100 -1.84 -12.76 -15.97
N THR A 101 -1.27 -13.87 -15.47
CA THR A 101 -1.23 -15.11 -16.25
C THR A 101 -2.62 -15.75 -16.36
N LEU A 102 -3.39 -15.73 -15.28
CA LEU A 102 -4.75 -16.27 -15.21
C LEU A 102 -5.69 -15.43 -16.06
N GLU A 103 -5.67 -14.12 -15.91
CA GLU A 103 -6.41 -13.15 -16.73
C GLU A 103 -6.19 -13.38 -18.21
N ARG A 104 -4.92 -13.40 -18.65
CA ARG A 104 -4.60 -13.63 -20.05
C ARG A 104 -5.19 -14.92 -20.60
N ARG A 105 -5.17 -16.00 -19.82
CA ARG A 105 -5.74 -17.29 -20.24
C ARG A 105 -7.25 -17.27 -20.30
N LEU A 106 -7.91 -16.63 -19.34
CA LEU A 106 -9.36 -16.48 -19.32
C LEU A 106 -9.84 -15.56 -20.46
N ARG A 107 -9.13 -14.47 -20.73
CA ARG A 107 -9.38 -13.58 -21.86
C ARG A 107 -9.31 -14.32 -23.19
N GLN A 108 -8.33 -15.22 -23.36
CA GLN A 108 -8.24 -16.10 -24.54
C GLN A 108 -9.43 -17.05 -24.70
N LEU A 109 -10.15 -17.34 -23.62
CA LEU A 109 -11.39 -18.12 -23.61
C LEU A 109 -12.64 -17.25 -23.83
N GLY A 110 -12.49 -15.94 -24.05
CA GLY A 110 -13.59 -15.00 -24.23
C GLY A 110 -14.22 -14.53 -22.91
N VAL A 111 -13.55 -14.69 -21.78
CA VAL A 111 -14.00 -14.15 -20.49
C VAL A 111 -13.44 -12.73 -20.33
N PRO A 112 -14.27 -11.69 -20.15
CA PRO A 112 -13.82 -10.34 -19.84
C PRO A 112 -13.02 -10.32 -18.54
N THR A 113 -11.92 -9.56 -18.52
CA THR A 113 -10.95 -9.56 -17.41
C THR A 113 -10.69 -8.17 -16.86
N VAL A 114 -10.69 -8.05 -15.55
CA VAL A 114 -10.39 -6.83 -14.80
C VAL A 114 -9.19 -7.07 -13.90
N HIS A 115 -8.18 -6.21 -13.98
CA HIS A 115 -7.10 -6.18 -13.02
C HIS A 115 -7.31 -5.03 -12.04
N TYR A 116 -7.56 -5.34 -10.78
CA TYR A 116 -7.81 -4.35 -9.74
C TYR A 116 -6.53 -4.09 -8.95
N VAL A 117 -6.09 -2.86 -8.90
CA VAL A 117 -4.80 -2.31 -8.50
C VAL A 117 -3.75 -2.44 -9.61
N SER A 118 -3.46 -1.33 -10.27
CA SER A 118 -2.40 -1.29 -11.28
C SER A 118 -1.06 -1.75 -10.68
N PRO A 119 -0.37 -2.71 -11.29
CA PRO A 119 1.02 -2.97 -10.93
C PRO A 119 1.83 -1.68 -11.07
N THR A 120 2.83 -1.48 -10.21
CA THR A 120 3.66 -0.26 -10.20
C THR A 120 4.59 -0.14 -11.43
N VAL A 121 4.05 -0.43 -12.62
CA VAL A 121 4.77 -0.42 -13.91
C VAL A 121 5.28 0.97 -14.29
N TRP A 122 4.66 2.01 -13.79
CA TRP A 122 5.07 3.40 -13.95
C TRP A 122 6.34 3.76 -13.16
N ALA A 123 6.62 3.03 -12.08
CA ALA A 123 7.80 3.23 -11.24
C ALA A 123 8.88 2.17 -11.47
N TRP A 124 8.46 0.94 -11.77
CA TRP A 124 9.33 -0.23 -11.79
C TRP A 124 8.98 -1.18 -12.95
N ARG A 125 9.99 -1.57 -13.76
CA ARG A 125 9.85 -2.51 -14.89
C ARG A 125 8.74 -2.14 -15.90
N PRO A 126 8.84 -0.99 -16.58
CA PRO A 126 7.79 -0.51 -17.49
C PRO A 126 7.45 -1.49 -18.63
N GLY A 127 8.36 -2.39 -18.97
CA GLY A 127 8.10 -3.45 -19.96
C GLY A 127 6.94 -4.40 -19.60
N ARG A 128 6.59 -4.50 -18.31
CA ARG A 128 5.43 -5.31 -17.85
C ARG A 128 4.08 -4.76 -18.29
N VAL A 129 4.00 -3.50 -18.75
CA VAL A 129 2.77 -2.92 -19.30
C VAL A 129 2.25 -3.71 -20.49
N LYS A 130 3.14 -4.32 -21.30
CA LYS A 130 2.74 -5.21 -22.41
C LYS A 130 2.02 -6.45 -21.93
N THR A 131 2.47 -7.02 -20.80
CA THR A 131 1.80 -8.18 -20.17
C THR A 131 0.44 -7.79 -19.63
N LEU A 132 0.35 -6.63 -18.97
CA LEU A 132 -0.90 -6.09 -18.44
C LEU A 132 -1.91 -5.86 -19.57
N ARG A 133 -1.50 -5.22 -20.68
CA ARG A 133 -2.34 -5.00 -21.87
C ARG A 133 -2.86 -6.30 -22.49
N ALA A 134 -2.05 -7.36 -22.47
CA ALA A 134 -2.45 -8.67 -23.01
C ALA A 134 -3.36 -9.45 -22.03
N ALA A 135 -3.37 -9.11 -20.76
CA ALA A 135 -4.06 -9.82 -19.72
C ALA A 135 -5.44 -9.21 -19.39
N ALA A 136 -5.53 -7.89 -19.24
CA ALA A 136 -6.71 -7.21 -18.75
C ALA A 136 -7.44 -6.42 -19.86
N ASP A 137 -8.76 -6.51 -19.87
CA ASP A 137 -9.62 -5.63 -20.68
C ASP A 137 -9.81 -4.27 -20.00
N LEU A 138 -9.78 -4.25 -18.66
CA LEU A 138 -9.86 -3.05 -17.86
C LEU A 138 -8.93 -3.13 -16.65
N VAL A 139 -8.21 -2.05 -16.37
CA VAL A 139 -7.44 -1.89 -15.14
C VAL A 139 -8.14 -0.88 -14.23
N LEU A 140 -8.42 -1.26 -12.99
CA LEU A 140 -8.90 -0.35 -11.96
C LEU A 140 -7.69 0.20 -11.22
N SER A 141 -7.35 1.46 -11.46
CA SER A 141 -6.22 2.12 -10.83
C SER A 141 -6.64 2.84 -9.54
N ILE A 142 -5.76 2.83 -8.54
CA ILE A 142 -6.01 3.46 -7.24
C ILE A 142 -5.29 4.80 -7.06
N PHE A 143 -4.44 5.18 -8.02
CA PHE A 143 -3.79 6.48 -8.05
C PHE A 143 -4.14 7.25 -9.32
N PRO A 144 -4.38 8.57 -9.24
CA PRO A 144 -4.85 9.37 -10.37
C PRO A 144 -3.84 9.47 -11.52
N PHE A 145 -2.54 9.41 -11.25
CA PHE A 145 -1.48 9.51 -12.26
C PHE A 145 -1.26 8.22 -13.07
N GLU A 146 -1.81 7.09 -12.61
CA GLU A 146 -1.66 5.79 -13.30
C GLU A 146 -2.45 5.76 -14.60
N GLY A 147 -3.60 6.43 -14.64
CA GLY A 147 -4.49 6.43 -15.80
C GLY A 147 -3.82 6.95 -17.07
N ASP A 148 -3.14 8.09 -16.98
CA ASP A 148 -2.44 8.70 -18.12
C ASP A 148 -1.30 7.81 -18.63
N PHE A 149 -0.54 7.23 -17.70
CA PHE A 149 0.52 6.29 -18.03
C PHE A 149 -0.02 5.05 -18.75
N LEU A 150 -1.09 4.45 -18.25
CA LEU A 150 -1.70 3.26 -18.83
C LEU A 150 -2.32 3.55 -20.21
N ALA A 151 -3.02 4.67 -20.34
CA ALA A 151 -3.59 5.13 -21.61
C ALA A 151 -2.52 5.34 -22.69
N ALA A 152 -1.39 5.96 -22.35
CA ALA A 152 -0.25 6.16 -23.25
C ALA A 152 0.35 4.84 -23.76
N HIS A 153 0.09 3.72 -23.06
CA HIS A 153 0.53 2.38 -23.45
C HIS A 153 -0.58 1.50 -24.02
N GLY A 154 -1.74 2.06 -24.32
CA GLY A 154 -2.89 1.35 -24.89
C GLY A 154 -3.53 0.35 -23.93
N VAL A 155 -3.51 0.63 -22.63
CA VAL A 155 -4.21 -0.12 -21.58
C VAL A 155 -5.44 0.67 -21.15
N ALA A 156 -6.63 0.07 -21.29
CA ALA A 156 -7.85 0.68 -20.77
C ALA A 156 -7.80 0.71 -19.24
N ALA A 157 -7.97 1.87 -18.65
CA ALA A 157 -7.92 2.05 -17.21
C ALA A 157 -9.00 2.99 -16.71
N ARG A 158 -9.50 2.74 -15.48
CA ARG A 158 -10.39 3.63 -14.76
C ARG A 158 -9.85 3.89 -13.36
N TYR A 159 -9.66 5.15 -13.04
CA TYR A 159 -9.28 5.56 -11.69
C TYR A 159 -10.50 5.49 -10.77
N VAL A 160 -10.39 4.71 -9.68
CA VAL A 160 -11.51 4.43 -8.77
C VAL A 160 -11.32 5.05 -7.38
N GLY A 161 -10.21 5.70 -7.12
CA GLY A 161 -9.85 6.20 -5.78
C GLY A 161 -9.00 5.22 -4.99
N HIS A 162 -8.63 5.59 -3.77
CA HIS A 162 -7.78 4.75 -2.92
C HIS A 162 -8.53 4.34 -1.65
N PRO A 163 -8.63 3.03 -1.32
CA PRO A 163 -9.45 2.54 -0.20
C PRO A 163 -9.04 3.14 1.15
N LEU A 164 -7.73 3.26 1.41
CA LEU A 164 -7.28 3.91 2.65
C LEU A 164 -7.74 5.37 2.76
N ALA A 165 -7.94 6.08 1.65
CA ALA A 165 -8.46 7.45 1.69
C ALA A 165 -9.95 7.51 2.05
N ASP A 166 -10.70 6.44 1.73
CA ASP A 166 -12.09 6.32 2.15
C ASP A 166 -12.22 6.00 3.65
N GLU A 167 -11.24 5.28 4.21
CA GLU A 167 -11.22 4.85 5.63
C GLU A 167 -10.56 5.88 6.55
N ILE A 168 -9.37 6.38 6.21
CA ILE A 168 -8.57 7.28 7.05
C ILE A 168 -9.04 8.72 6.87
N ARG A 169 -9.28 9.40 7.99
CA ARG A 169 -9.65 10.82 8.04
C ARG A 169 -8.53 11.66 8.63
N PRO A 170 -8.31 12.88 8.15
CA PRO A 170 -7.41 13.82 8.81
C PRO A 170 -7.84 14.04 10.27
N VAL A 171 -6.87 14.09 11.17
CA VAL A 171 -7.10 14.35 12.59
C VAL A 171 -6.55 15.73 12.94
N ALA A 172 -7.47 16.68 13.16
CA ALA A 172 -7.09 18.06 13.49
C ALA A 172 -6.51 18.17 14.91
N ASP A 173 -7.16 17.53 15.89
CA ASP A 173 -6.74 17.54 17.29
C ASP A 173 -6.10 16.20 17.67
N PRO A 174 -4.79 16.15 17.99
CA PRO A 174 -4.12 14.94 18.44
C PRO A 174 -4.42 14.54 19.88
N ALA A 175 -4.98 15.43 20.71
CA ALA A 175 -5.12 15.23 22.15
C ALA A 175 -5.92 13.96 22.53
N PRO A 176 -7.07 13.62 21.89
CA PRO A 176 -7.78 12.38 22.21
C PRO A 176 -6.96 11.12 21.93
N VAL A 177 -6.17 11.13 20.84
CA VAL A 177 -5.33 9.97 20.46
C VAL A 177 -4.14 9.87 21.42
N ARG A 178 -3.53 10.99 21.80
CA ARG A 178 -2.46 11.04 22.80
C ARG A 178 -2.92 10.48 24.13
N ALA A 179 -4.09 10.93 24.62
CA ALA A 179 -4.65 10.44 25.87
C ALA A 179 -4.89 8.91 25.84
N ARG A 180 -5.44 8.39 24.74
CA ARG A 180 -5.65 6.95 24.55
C ARG A 180 -4.33 6.14 24.56
N LEU A 181 -3.27 6.71 24.03
CA LEU A 181 -1.94 6.08 24.00
C LEU A 181 -1.11 6.33 25.28
N GLY A 182 -1.63 7.05 26.26
CA GLY A 182 -0.88 7.42 27.46
C GLY A 182 0.23 8.45 27.22
N LEU A 183 0.16 9.18 26.09
CA LEU A 183 1.08 10.26 25.75
C LEU A 183 0.57 11.58 26.36
N PRO A 184 1.48 12.49 26.77
CA PRO A 184 1.08 13.82 27.22
C PRO A 184 0.41 14.60 26.10
N THR A 185 -0.59 15.41 26.43
CA THR A 185 -1.31 16.26 25.48
C THR A 185 -0.45 17.42 24.96
N GLY A 186 0.51 17.87 25.74
CA GLY A 186 1.48 18.91 25.36
C GLY A 186 2.85 18.34 25.01
N GLY A 187 3.69 19.16 24.36
CA GLY A 187 5.02 18.79 23.91
C GLY A 187 5.04 18.08 22.56
N PRO A 188 6.22 18.00 21.92
CA PRO A 188 6.38 17.38 20.62
C PRO A 188 6.29 15.85 20.68
N VAL A 189 5.62 15.26 19.68
CA VAL A 189 5.54 13.82 19.48
C VAL A 189 6.05 13.46 18.09
N LEU A 190 7.05 12.58 18.02
CA LEU A 190 7.59 12.04 16.78
C LEU A 190 7.15 10.60 16.61
N ALA A 191 6.44 10.31 15.54
CA ALA A 191 6.18 8.94 15.12
C ALA A 191 7.38 8.43 14.29
N VAL A 192 7.88 7.23 14.61
CA VAL A 192 9.00 6.60 13.90
C VAL A 192 8.55 5.27 13.34
N LEU A 193 8.51 5.15 12.01
CA LEU A 193 8.04 3.97 11.27
C LEU A 193 9.20 3.36 10.47
N PRO A 194 9.96 2.42 11.06
CA PRO A 194 11.19 1.90 10.45
C PRO A 194 10.95 0.86 9.35
N GLY A 195 9.72 0.68 8.92
CA GLY A 195 9.31 -0.31 7.91
C GLY A 195 8.65 -1.54 8.51
N SER A 196 8.13 -2.39 7.63
CA SER A 196 7.36 -3.59 7.97
C SER A 196 8.14 -4.90 7.82
N ARG A 197 9.37 -4.83 7.28
CA ARG A 197 10.23 -6.00 7.03
C ARG A 197 11.47 -5.96 7.89
N LEU A 198 11.93 -7.14 8.34
CA LEU A 198 13.17 -7.25 9.13
C LEU A 198 14.40 -6.66 8.42
N SER A 199 14.48 -6.83 7.09
CA SER A 199 15.56 -6.28 6.26
C SER A 199 15.52 -4.74 6.22
N GLU A 200 14.35 -4.13 6.16
CA GLU A 200 14.17 -2.67 6.22
C GLU A 200 14.62 -2.15 7.58
N ILE A 201 14.11 -2.74 8.67
CA ILE A 201 14.47 -2.35 10.03
C ILE A 201 15.98 -2.48 10.26
N GLY A 202 16.62 -3.54 9.76
CA GLY A 202 18.08 -3.70 9.85
C GLY A 202 18.85 -2.64 9.08
N ALA A 203 18.34 -2.19 7.92
CA ALA A 203 19.03 -1.24 7.06
C ALA A 203 18.88 0.23 7.51
N ILE A 204 17.69 0.63 7.99
CA ILE A 204 17.39 2.03 8.32
C ILE A 204 17.20 2.29 9.81
N GLY A 205 16.88 1.26 10.61
CA GLY A 205 16.66 1.37 12.05
C GLY A 205 17.78 2.12 12.80
N PRO A 206 19.08 1.80 12.58
CA PRO A 206 20.17 2.52 13.24
C PRO A 206 20.17 4.03 12.95
N SER A 207 19.91 4.43 11.68
CA SER A 207 19.84 5.86 11.32
C SER A 207 18.62 6.55 11.93
N PHE A 208 17.47 5.86 12.01
CA PHE A 208 16.24 6.40 12.61
C PHE A 208 16.37 6.55 14.12
N ILE A 209 16.97 5.58 14.81
CA ILE A 209 17.24 5.65 16.26
C ILE A 209 18.26 6.75 16.56
N GLY A 210 19.33 6.85 15.78
CA GLY A 210 20.30 7.93 15.89
C GLY A 210 19.67 9.31 15.70
N ALA A 211 18.81 9.46 14.70
CA ALA A 211 18.05 10.70 14.49
C ALA A 211 17.15 11.02 15.69
N ALA A 212 16.41 10.04 16.21
CA ALA A 212 15.57 10.22 17.39
C ALA A 212 16.36 10.68 18.61
N ARG A 213 17.59 10.15 18.83
CA ARG A 213 18.49 10.63 19.90
C ARG A 213 18.88 12.09 19.74
N LEU A 214 19.27 12.49 18.52
CA LEU A 214 19.65 13.88 18.25
C LEU A 214 18.47 14.83 18.44
N ILE A 215 17.26 14.41 18.04
CA ILE A 215 16.03 15.19 18.20
C ILE A 215 15.67 15.28 19.69
N ALA A 216 15.72 14.18 20.45
CA ALA A 216 15.41 14.17 21.88
C ALA A 216 16.37 15.07 22.70
N ALA A 217 17.65 15.12 22.32
CA ALA A 217 18.61 16.01 22.93
C ALA A 217 18.29 17.50 22.68
N ARG A 218 17.72 17.81 21.52
CA ARG A 218 17.35 19.18 21.15
C ARG A 218 15.98 19.63 21.70
N TYR A 219 15.04 18.70 21.85
CA TYR A 219 13.67 19.00 22.28
C TYR A 219 13.34 18.27 23.59
N PRO A 220 13.62 18.89 24.76
CA PRO A 220 13.25 18.32 26.05
C PRO A 220 11.75 18.06 26.10
N GLY A 221 11.35 16.87 26.55
CA GLY A 221 9.96 16.46 26.60
C GLY A 221 9.42 15.85 25.28
N LEU A 222 10.26 15.67 24.25
CA LEU A 222 9.90 14.88 23.06
C LEU A 222 9.42 13.48 23.48
N ARG A 223 8.32 13.05 22.89
CA ARG A 223 7.83 11.67 22.99
C ARG A 223 8.00 10.96 21.67
N LEU A 224 8.40 9.69 21.76
CA LEU A 224 8.62 8.82 20.60
C LEU A 224 7.56 7.74 20.59
N VAL A 225 6.93 7.51 19.44
CA VAL A 225 5.95 6.45 19.25
C VAL A 225 6.25 5.65 17.99
N THR A 226 6.20 4.33 18.09
CA THR A 226 6.40 3.42 16.96
C THR A 226 5.30 2.36 16.94
N PRO A 227 4.41 2.39 15.94
CA PRO A 227 3.45 1.30 15.73
C PRO A 227 4.17 0.11 15.08
N LEU A 228 3.98 -1.09 15.63
CA LEU A 228 4.57 -2.34 15.16
C LEU A 228 3.52 -3.45 15.24
N VAL A 229 3.02 -3.87 14.09
CA VAL A 229 1.94 -4.87 13.97
C VAL A 229 2.43 -6.33 14.02
N ASN A 230 3.75 -6.54 14.06
CA ASN A 230 4.37 -7.84 13.91
C ASN A 230 5.40 -8.05 15.01
N ALA A 231 5.28 -9.15 15.77
CA ALA A 231 6.17 -9.45 16.89
C ALA A 231 7.66 -9.49 16.50
N ALA A 232 7.99 -10.09 15.36
CA ALA A 232 9.38 -10.19 14.90
C ALA A 232 10.00 -8.82 14.56
N THR A 233 9.23 -7.91 13.94
CA THR A 233 9.68 -6.55 13.66
C THR A 233 9.79 -5.73 14.94
N ARG A 234 8.88 -5.93 15.89
CA ARG A 234 8.92 -5.31 17.21
C ARG A 234 10.18 -5.73 17.98
N GLU A 235 10.43 -7.03 18.08
CA GLU A 235 11.60 -7.57 18.77
C GLU A 235 12.90 -7.04 18.14
N ARG A 236 13.00 -7.04 16.82
CA ARG A 236 14.16 -6.53 16.10
C ARG A 236 14.41 -5.05 16.35
N PHE A 237 13.36 -4.22 16.28
CA PHE A 237 13.50 -2.78 16.49
C PHE A 237 13.77 -2.46 17.96
N ALA A 238 13.12 -3.16 18.90
CA ALA A 238 13.36 -3.02 20.32
C ALA A 238 14.80 -3.36 20.72
N ALA A 239 15.38 -4.44 20.14
CA ALA A 239 16.77 -4.80 20.34
C ALA A 239 17.73 -3.69 19.87
N LEU A 240 17.51 -3.15 18.65
CA LEU A 240 18.31 -2.03 18.14
C LEU A 240 18.17 -0.77 19.02
N ARG A 241 16.95 -0.48 19.49
CA ARG A 241 16.71 0.66 20.38
C ARG A 241 17.43 0.46 21.72
N ALA A 242 17.37 -0.74 22.32
CA ALA A 242 18.06 -1.02 23.58
C ALA A 242 19.58 -0.89 23.47
N GLU A 243 20.15 -1.22 22.31
CA GLU A 243 21.57 -1.08 22.02
C GLU A 243 21.98 0.38 21.79
N LEU A 244 21.23 1.11 20.93
CA LEU A 244 21.65 2.42 20.41
C LEU A 244 21.12 3.63 21.21
N ALA A 245 20.01 3.46 21.93
CA ALA A 245 19.33 4.52 22.66
C ALA A 245 18.56 3.97 23.88
N PRO A 246 19.24 3.30 24.85
CA PRO A 246 18.61 2.67 26.01
C PRO A 246 17.90 3.66 26.94
N ASP A 247 18.35 4.89 26.96
CA ASP A 247 17.90 6.01 27.79
C ASP A 247 16.66 6.74 27.25
N LEU A 248 16.27 6.50 26.00
CA LEU A 248 15.12 7.18 25.44
C LEU A 248 13.79 6.53 25.88
N ASP A 249 12.87 7.40 26.33
CA ASP A 249 11.48 7.01 26.54
C ASP A 249 10.78 6.82 25.18
N TRP A 250 10.43 5.58 24.87
CA TRP A 250 9.92 5.21 23.55
C TRP A 250 8.73 4.26 23.64
N LEU A 251 7.58 4.75 23.25
CA LEU A 251 6.34 3.97 23.24
C LEU A 251 6.26 3.07 22.01
N PHE A 252 6.18 1.76 22.20
CA PHE A 252 5.83 0.80 21.16
C PHE A 252 4.37 0.43 21.25
N VAL A 253 3.64 0.58 20.15
CA VAL A 253 2.20 0.34 20.09
C VAL A 253 1.94 -0.88 19.17
N ASP A 254 1.21 -1.86 19.70
CA ASP A 254 0.78 -3.04 18.92
C ASP A 254 -0.48 -2.70 18.12
N SER A 255 -0.33 -1.83 17.14
CA SER A 255 -1.45 -1.38 16.30
C SER A 255 -0.97 -0.99 14.89
N ALA A 256 -1.93 -0.79 14.00
CA ALA A 256 -1.68 -0.23 12.69
C ALA A 256 -1.14 1.21 12.79
N ALA A 257 -0.38 1.64 11.81
CA ALA A 257 0.19 2.99 11.76
C ALA A 257 -0.90 4.07 11.88
N GLN A 258 -2.03 3.88 11.22
CA GLN A 258 -3.19 4.79 11.27
C GLN A 258 -3.74 5.07 12.67
N ASP A 259 -3.48 4.21 13.65
CA ASP A 259 -3.93 4.40 15.04
C ASP A 259 -2.98 5.27 15.87
N ALA A 260 -1.70 5.30 15.51
CA ALA A 260 -0.65 6.03 16.21
C ALA A 260 -0.25 7.34 15.52
N LEU A 261 -0.27 7.39 14.19
CA LEU A 261 0.11 8.58 13.42
C LEU A 261 -0.64 9.85 13.81
N PRO A 262 -1.96 9.81 14.15
CA PRO A 262 -2.68 11.02 14.58
C PRO A 262 -2.13 11.67 15.85
N ALA A 263 -1.41 10.92 16.70
CA ALA A 263 -0.80 11.47 17.91
C ALA A 263 0.46 12.33 17.63
N ALA A 264 1.10 12.12 16.46
CA ALA A 264 2.37 12.75 16.12
C ALA A 264 2.21 14.18 15.58
N ASP A 265 3.24 15.00 15.79
CA ASP A 265 3.40 16.29 15.12
C ASP A 265 4.19 16.12 13.82
N VAL A 266 5.19 15.23 13.82
CA VAL A 266 6.00 14.88 12.65
C VAL A 266 6.17 13.37 12.57
N VAL A 267 6.29 12.84 11.38
CA VAL A 267 6.49 11.42 11.10
C VAL A 267 7.86 11.21 10.46
N LEU A 268 8.67 10.32 11.01
CA LEU A 268 9.89 9.80 10.40
C LEU A 268 9.59 8.38 9.91
N THR A 269 9.56 8.17 8.60
CA THR A 269 9.07 6.91 8.03
C THR A 269 9.96 6.35 6.94
N ALA A 270 9.95 5.02 6.80
CA ALA A 270 10.41 4.34 5.59
C ALA A 270 9.53 4.67 4.39
N SER A 271 10.05 4.42 3.18
CA SER A 271 9.22 4.50 1.96
C SER A 271 8.19 3.35 1.92
N GLY A 272 7.00 3.61 1.38
CA GLY A 272 5.93 2.63 1.22
C GLY A 272 4.56 3.16 1.62
N THR A 273 3.64 2.27 1.94
CA THR A 273 2.25 2.59 2.33
C THR A 273 2.15 3.57 3.50
N ALA A 274 3.10 3.51 4.44
CA ALA A 274 3.13 4.43 5.59
C ALA A 274 3.24 5.91 5.18
N THR A 275 3.84 6.22 4.02
CA THR A 275 3.88 7.59 3.49
C THR A 275 2.51 8.07 3.01
N LEU A 276 1.66 7.17 2.53
CA LEU A 276 0.28 7.49 2.21
C LEU A 276 -0.56 7.65 3.47
N GLU A 277 -0.38 6.78 4.46
CA GLU A 277 -1.10 6.88 5.74
C GLU A 277 -0.79 8.21 6.46
N ALA A 278 0.49 8.62 6.50
CA ALA A 278 0.89 9.92 7.05
C ALA A 278 0.26 11.10 6.30
N LEU A 279 0.19 11.03 4.96
CA LEU A 279 -0.52 12.01 4.14
C LEU A 279 -2.01 12.06 4.48
N LEU A 280 -2.68 10.89 4.56
CA LEU A 280 -4.12 10.81 4.81
C LEU A 280 -4.51 11.32 6.20
N VAL A 281 -3.65 11.09 7.20
CA VAL A 281 -3.81 11.65 8.56
C VAL A 281 -3.50 13.14 8.60
N GLY A 282 -2.78 13.67 7.61
CA GLY A 282 -2.39 15.08 7.52
C GLY A 282 -1.15 15.44 8.34
N ARG A 283 -0.24 14.47 8.60
CA ARG A 283 0.98 14.71 9.38
C ARG A 283 2.19 14.91 8.48
N PRO A 284 2.95 16.02 8.65
CA PRO A 284 4.20 16.23 7.94
C PRO A 284 5.15 15.05 8.15
N MET A 285 5.87 14.67 7.12
CA MET A 285 6.75 13.51 7.20
C MET A 285 8.14 13.79 6.62
N VAL A 286 9.12 13.06 7.15
CA VAL A 286 10.47 12.89 6.60
C VAL A 286 10.62 11.42 6.20
N VAL A 287 11.05 11.17 4.97
CA VAL A 287 11.18 9.80 4.45
C VAL A 287 12.65 9.42 4.37
N GLY A 288 13.01 8.35 5.08
CA GLY A 288 14.32 7.71 4.99
C GLY A 288 14.21 6.38 4.24
N TYR A 289 15.11 6.14 3.29
CA TYR A 289 15.13 4.87 2.57
C TYR A 289 16.53 4.38 2.29
N ARG A 290 16.77 3.12 2.62
CA ARG A 290 18.05 2.45 2.36
C ARG A 290 17.79 1.00 1.97
N VAL A 291 18.37 0.59 0.86
CA VAL A 291 18.43 -0.81 0.44
C VAL A 291 19.88 -1.26 0.37
N HIS A 292 20.09 -2.57 0.31
CA HIS A 292 21.44 -3.12 0.19
C HIS A 292 22.15 -2.51 -1.04
N ALA A 293 23.43 -2.16 -0.89
CA ALA A 293 24.18 -1.43 -1.91
C ALA A 293 24.15 -2.11 -3.28
N LEU A 294 24.27 -3.45 -3.32
CA LEU A 294 24.20 -4.22 -4.57
C LEU A 294 22.83 -4.05 -5.25
N THR A 295 21.74 -4.11 -4.50
CA THR A 295 20.37 -3.92 -5.02
C THR A 295 20.19 -2.51 -5.58
N TYR A 296 20.69 -1.50 -4.87
CA TYR A 296 20.63 -0.11 -5.32
C TYR A 296 21.40 0.12 -6.62
N TRP A 297 22.66 -0.31 -6.68
CA TRP A 297 23.50 -0.14 -7.87
C TRP A 297 22.98 -0.92 -9.06
N THR A 298 22.47 -2.13 -8.85
CA THR A 298 21.86 -2.94 -9.90
C THR A 298 20.60 -2.26 -10.45
N ALA A 299 19.72 -1.78 -9.57
CA ALA A 299 18.51 -1.08 -9.99
C ALA A 299 18.82 0.22 -10.74
N ARG A 300 19.86 0.96 -10.32
CA ARG A 300 20.33 2.18 -10.98
C ARG A 300 20.96 1.90 -12.34
N LEU A 301 21.85 0.91 -12.41
CA LEU A 301 22.54 0.52 -13.65
C LEU A 301 21.55 0.06 -14.72
N LEU A 302 20.58 -0.74 -14.32
CA LEU A 302 19.54 -1.28 -15.22
C LEU A 302 18.38 -0.30 -15.44
N ARG A 303 18.45 0.93 -14.90
CA ARG A 303 17.39 1.95 -14.97
C ARG A 303 16.01 1.40 -14.63
N LEU A 304 15.95 0.53 -13.61
CA LEU A 304 14.71 -0.13 -13.21
C LEU A 304 13.75 0.80 -12.47
N VAL A 305 14.26 1.87 -11.83
CA VAL A 305 13.47 2.89 -11.14
C VAL A 305 13.43 4.15 -11.98
N GLN A 306 12.23 4.59 -12.34
CA GLN A 306 12.00 5.73 -13.24
C GLN A 306 11.32 6.93 -12.55
N VAL A 307 11.05 6.82 -11.26
CA VAL A 307 10.37 7.88 -10.51
C VAL A 307 11.37 8.84 -9.87
N ARG A 308 11.01 10.12 -9.85
CA ARG A 308 11.78 11.18 -9.19
C ARG A 308 11.61 11.15 -7.68
N HIS A 309 10.45 10.68 -7.20
CA HIS A 309 10.03 10.68 -5.81
C HIS A 309 9.68 9.26 -5.34
N ILE A 310 9.89 9.00 -4.04
CA ILE A 310 9.58 7.72 -3.40
C ILE A 310 8.48 7.84 -2.33
N ALA A 311 8.21 9.04 -1.85
CA ALA A 311 7.10 9.33 -0.95
C ALA A 311 5.81 9.51 -1.75
N MET A 312 4.72 8.90 -1.31
CA MET A 312 3.43 9.01 -2.00
C MET A 312 2.93 10.45 -2.06
N ALA A 313 3.20 11.25 -1.03
CA ALA A 313 2.86 12.66 -1.01
C ALA A 313 3.51 13.45 -2.16
N ASN A 314 4.80 13.20 -2.40
CA ASN A 314 5.55 13.87 -3.46
C ASN A 314 5.14 13.38 -4.86
N LEU A 315 4.88 12.08 -5.00
CA LEU A 315 4.35 11.50 -6.25
C LEU A 315 3.00 12.09 -6.64
N LEU A 316 2.09 12.20 -5.68
CA LEU A 316 0.75 12.76 -5.89
C LEU A 316 0.76 14.26 -6.12
N ALA A 317 1.68 14.99 -5.49
CA ALA A 317 1.82 16.43 -5.64
C ALA A 317 2.59 16.81 -6.91
N GLY A 318 3.47 15.94 -7.41
CA GLY A 318 4.44 16.25 -8.47
C GLY A 318 5.58 17.15 -8.01
N GLU A 319 5.71 17.39 -6.70
CA GLU A 319 6.71 18.27 -6.07
C GLU A 319 7.18 17.70 -4.72
N GLY A 320 8.29 18.23 -4.18
CA GLY A 320 8.89 17.77 -2.93
C GLY A 320 8.23 18.37 -1.69
N LEU A 321 7.08 17.86 -1.26
CA LEU A 321 6.41 18.26 -0.01
C LEU A 321 7.06 17.62 1.22
N ALA A 322 7.51 16.38 1.10
CA ALA A 322 8.21 15.62 2.13
C ALA A 322 9.70 15.50 1.77
N PRO A 323 10.63 15.81 2.68
CA PRO A 323 12.04 15.51 2.48
C PRO A 323 12.27 14.00 2.30
N GLU A 324 13.03 13.62 1.28
CA GLU A 324 13.39 12.24 0.96
C GLU A 324 14.90 12.06 1.08
N LEU A 325 15.34 11.28 2.05
CA LEU A 325 16.74 11.01 2.33
C LEU A 325 17.06 9.57 1.97
N VAL A 326 17.74 9.38 0.83
CA VAL A 326 17.92 8.06 0.23
C VAL A 326 19.38 7.62 0.30
N GLN A 327 19.62 6.35 0.62
CA GLN A 327 20.94 5.73 0.66
C GLN A 327 21.94 6.49 1.55
N GLY A 328 22.99 7.06 0.96
CA GLY A 328 24.02 7.82 1.68
C GLY A 328 23.50 9.10 2.35
N GLU A 329 22.37 9.64 1.89
CA GLU A 329 21.73 10.79 2.53
C GLU A 329 20.89 10.38 3.77
N CYS A 330 20.53 9.10 3.92
CA CYS A 330 19.77 8.58 5.05
C CYS A 330 20.65 8.41 6.29
N THR A 331 21.22 9.53 6.79
CA THR A 331 22.03 9.58 8.01
C THR A 331 21.24 10.14 9.19
N ALA A 332 21.67 9.82 10.41
CA ALA A 332 21.00 10.28 11.63
C ALA A 332 20.93 11.82 11.68
N GLU A 333 22.01 12.49 11.30
CA GLU A 333 22.14 13.95 11.35
C GLU A 333 21.19 14.63 10.34
N LYS A 334 21.15 14.13 9.08
CA LYS A 334 20.30 14.70 8.05
C LYS A 334 18.82 14.45 8.32
N LEU A 335 18.49 13.25 8.80
CA LEU A 335 17.13 12.92 9.24
C LEU A 335 16.69 13.82 10.40
N ALA A 336 17.55 13.98 11.41
CA ALA A 336 17.27 14.83 12.55
C ALA A 336 17.09 16.30 12.14
N ALA A 337 17.96 16.83 11.27
CA ALA A 337 17.84 18.19 10.76
C ALA A 337 16.51 18.40 9.98
N ALA A 338 16.10 17.44 9.16
CA ALA A 338 14.86 17.52 8.41
C ALA A 338 13.63 17.50 9.34
N VAL A 339 13.61 16.63 10.37
CA VAL A 339 12.54 16.59 11.38
C VAL A 339 12.51 17.88 12.19
N ALA A 340 13.66 18.38 12.63
CA ALA A 340 13.77 19.65 13.35
C ALA A 340 13.22 20.83 12.53
N GLY A 341 13.45 20.83 11.21
CA GLY A 341 12.92 21.84 10.31
C GLY A 341 11.38 21.88 10.23
N PHE A 342 10.68 20.82 10.65
CA PHE A 342 9.23 20.82 10.85
C PHE A 342 8.89 21.24 12.29
N LEU A 343 9.56 20.68 13.31
CA LEU A 343 9.25 21.00 14.71
C LEU A 343 9.47 22.48 15.03
N ASP A 344 10.46 23.12 14.41
CA ASP A 344 10.75 24.55 14.55
C ASP A 344 9.81 25.47 13.77
N ALA A 345 9.01 24.90 12.85
CA ALA A 345 8.16 25.67 11.93
C ALA A 345 6.69 25.17 11.93
N PRO A 346 5.91 25.44 12.99
CA PRO A 346 4.50 25.02 13.09
C PRO A 346 3.63 25.51 11.92
N GLN A 347 3.91 26.69 11.38
CA GLN A 347 3.21 27.23 10.23
C GLN A 347 3.45 26.38 8.96
N ARG A 348 4.68 25.91 8.77
CA ARG A 348 5.01 24.97 7.69
C ARG A 348 4.31 23.62 7.87
N CYS A 349 4.23 23.13 9.10
CA CYS A 349 3.46 21.92 9.39
C CYS A 349 1.97 22.08 9.01
N ALA A 350 1.37 23.19 9.37
CA ALA A 350 -0.02 23.50 9.03
C ALA A 350 -0.22 23.61 7.50
N GLU A 351 0.70 24.25 6.78
CA GLU A 351 0.65 24.33 5.32
C GLU A 351 0.76 22.95 4.66
N ILE A 352 1.71 22.12 5.09
CA ILE A 352 1.84 20.74 4.60
C ILE A 352 0.58 19.93 4.90
N GLY A 353 0.03 20.04 6.12
CA GLY A 353 -1.22 19.37 6.49
C GLY A 353 -2.41 19.78 5.59
N ARG A 354 -2.52 21.06 5.26
CA ARG A 354 -3.52 21.57 4.30
C ARG A 354 -3.33 20.95 2.91
N ARG A 355 -2.10 20.96 2.38
CA ARG A 355 -1.76 20.36 1.09
C ARG A 355 -2.04 18.84 1.06
N TYR A 356 -1.73 18.15 2.14
CA TYR A 356 -2.06 16.73 2.29
C TYR A 356 -3.57 16.49 2.30
N GLY A 357 -4.35 17.37 2.94
CA GLY A 357 -5.81 17.33 2.90
C GLY A 357 -6.37 17.45 1.47
N GLU A 358 -5.81 18.33 0.65
CA GLU A 358 -6.19 18.51 -0.76
C GLU A 358 -5.87 17.25 -1.60
N LEU A 359 -4.69 16.66 -1.38
CA LEU A 359 -4.31 15.41 -2.04
C LEU A 359 -5.20 14.23 -1.60
N ALA A 360 -5.47 14.13 -0.29
CA ALA A 360 -6.37 13.11 0.26
C ALA A 360 -7.79 13.20 -0.31
N ALA A 361 -8.30 14.42 -0.50
CA ALA A 361 -9.62 14.64 -1.11
C ALA A 361 -9.69 14.09 -2.54
N ARG A 362 -8.61 14.20 -3.31
CA ARG A 362 -8.53 13.64 -4.68
C ARG A 362 -8.53 12.11 -4.70
N LEU A 363 -8.04 11.46 -3.62
CA LEU A 363 -8.00 10.01 -3.50
C LEU A 363 -9.33 9.41 -2.99
N ARG A 364 -10.16 10.23 -2.33
CA ARG A 364 -11.41 9.80 -1.69
C ARG A 364 -12.56 9.81 -2.70
N ARG A 365 -13.00 8.62 -3.13
CA ARG A 365 -13.98 8.48 -4.22
C ARG A 365 -15.05 7.42 -3.98
N ASP A 366 -15.17 6.87 -2.78
CA ASP A 366 -15.97 5.65 -2.56
C ASP A 366 -15.48 4.51 -3.48
N THR A 367 -14.21 4.15 -3.29
CA THR A 367 -13.44 3.26 -4.17
C THR A 367 -14.20 1.98 -4.55
N SER A 368 -14.88 1.36 -3.58
CA SER A 368 -15.62 0.12 -3.82
C SER A 368 -16.80 0.32 -4.77
N ARG A 369 -17.51 1.44 -4.66
CA ARG A 369 -18.65 1.78 -5.51
C ARG A 369 -18.21 2.15 -6.93
N GLU A 370 -17.14 2.96 -7.06
CA GLU A 370 -16.56 3.30 -8.35
C GLU A 370 -16.03 2.06 -9.08
N ALA A 371 -15.37 1.15 -8.36
CA ALA A 371 -14.91 -0.11 -8.91
C ALA A 371 -16.07 -1.00 -9.38
N ALA A 372 -17.12 -1.12 -8.57
CA ALA A 372 -18.32 -1.88 -8.93
C ALA A 372 -19.01 -1.31 -10.18
N ALA A 373 -19.15 0.01 -10.28
CA ALA A 373 -19.73 0.66 -11.45
C ALA A 373 -18.91 0.39 -12.72
N ALA A 374 -17.57 0.42 -12.64
CA ALA A 374 -16.69 0.11 -13.75
C ALA A 374 -16.81 -1.35 -14.20
N VAL A 375 -16.87 -2.27 -13.25
CA VAL A 375 -17.05 -3.71 -13.51
C VAL A 375 -18.41 -3.99 -14.19
N LEU A 376 -19.50 -3.40 -13.69
CA LEU A 376 -20.83 -3.57 -14.27
C LEU A 376 -20.89 -3.02 -15.70
N SER A 377 -20.31 -1.86 -15.96
CA SER A 377 -20.24 -1.28 -17.30
C SER A 377 -19.49 -2.19 -18.29
N LEU A 378 -18.41 -2.86 -17.85
CA LEU A 378 -17.70 -3.82 -18.70
C LEU A 378 -18.55 -5.07 -19.00
N ILE A 379 -19.29 -5.57 -18.01
CA ILE A 379 -20.21 -6.73 -18.22
C ILE A 379 -21.31 -6.38 -19.21
N GLU A 380 -21.89 -5.19 -19.12
CA GLU A 380 -22.93 -4.72 -20.03
C GLU A 380 -22.41 -4.58 -21.46
N ALA A 381 -21.24 -3.97 -21.63
CA ALA A 381 -20.60 -3.85 -22.94
C ALA A 381 -20.31 -5.23 -23.59
N SER A 382 -19.85 -6.19 -22.79
CA SER A 382 -19.51 -7.54 -23.28
C SER A 382 -20.73 -8.42 -23.63
N ARG A 383 -21.95 -7.99 -23.27
CA ARG A 383 -23.21 -8.70 -23.57
C ARG A 383 -23.99 -8.07 -24.71
N GLY A 384 -23.63 -6.86 -25.11
CA GLY A 384 -24.25 -6.11 -26.20
C GLY A 384 -23.65 -6.43 -27.58
N ASP A 385 -22.52 -7.10 -27.60
CA ASP A 385 -21.86 -7.63 -28.80
C ASP A 385 -22.16 -9.14 -28.95
#